data_831be7631f9e21be55aafa1caaa4338a
#
_entry.id   831be7631f9e21be55aafa1caaa4338a
#
_cell.length_a   1.000
_cell.length_b   1.000
_cell.length_c   1.000
_cell.angle_alpha   90.00
_cell.angle_beta   90.00
_cell.angle_gamma   90.00
#
_symmetry.space_group_name_H-M   'P 1'
#
loop_
_entity.id
_entity.type
_entity.pdbx_description
1 polymer ?
#
loop_
_entity_poly.entity_id
_entity_poly.type
_entity_poly.pdbx_seq_one_letter_code
_entity_poly.pdbx_strand_id
1 'polypeptide(L)'
;NDRRARLIRIDLGSGRLQQELPLPQAWRATPGQGLGSNKGPESLTALGPGDLLLAAEAPLAQHQAGAGISLMRRRSGDEIRSAGALDGGDIGRHNGLTELLALPTRQQLLGLRRGFAPPDQWTARLQLFALPEPGGAPVQPIIGWDLLEAGLPPDNWEAIALGPVLSDGRHTLVLASDDNFNPLQSNWIVVLSPRRTTACTD
;
A
#
# COMPACT_ATOMS: atom_id res chain seq x y z
N ASN A 1 -25.35 -5.59 7.49
CA ASN A 1 -23.87 -5.46 7.58
C ASN A 1 -23.49 -4.12 6.97
N ASP A 2 -22.98 -3.22 7.80
CA ASP A 2 -22.48 -1.93 7.34
C ASP A 2 -21.15 -2.15 6.62
N ARG A 3 -21.16 -2.10 5.30
CA ARG A 3 -19.97 -2.27 4.45
C ARG A 3 -19.23 -0.96 4.19
N ARG A 4 -19.46 0.07 5.00
CA ARG A 4 -18.77 1.35 4.83
C ARG A 4 -17.37 1.25 5.41
N ALA A 5 -16.37 1.48 4.57
CA ALA A 5 -15.00 1.65 5.03
C ALA A 5 -14.89 2.93 5.89
N ARG A 6 -14.12 2.88 6.97
CA ARG A 6 -13.94 3.96 7.93
C ARG A 6 -12.57 3.90 8.59
N LEU A 7 -12.05 5.03 8.97
CA LEU A 7 -10.85 5.12 9.79
C LEU A 7 -11.28 5.14 11.27
N ILE A 8 -10.76 4.22 12.06
CA ILE A 8 -11.04 4.16 13.50
C ILE A 8 -9.77 4.39 14.30
N ARG A 9 -9.91 5.05 15.44
CA ARG A 9 -8.87 5.17 16.46
C ARG A 9 -9.27 4.40 17.68
N ILE A 10 -8.40 3.49 18.12
CA ILE A 10 -8.61 2.64 19.27
C ILE A 10 -7.53 2.96 20.30
N ASP A 11 -7.91 3.04 21.57
CA ASP A 11 -6.96 3.10 22.68
C ASP A 11 -6.33 1.72 22.90
N LEU A 12 -5.03 1.64 22.77
CA LEU A 12 -4.32 0.36 22.84
C LEU A 12 -4.33 -0.28 24.23
N GLY A 13 -4.43 0.54 25.29
CA GLY A 13 -4.45 0.03 26.66
C GLY A 13 -5.79 -0.56 27.06
N SER A 14 -6.88 0.05 26.62
CA SER A 14 -8.25 -0.34 26.99
C SER A 14 -9.03 -1.07 25.90
N GLY A 15 -8.55 -1.07 24.66
CA GLY A 15 -9.26 -1.59 23.49
C GLY A 15 -10.48 -0.75 23.08
N ARG A 16 -10.71 0.42 23.70
CA ARG A 16 -11.91 1.23 23.45
C ARG A 16 -11.78 2.07 22.18
N LEU A 17 -12.86 2.11 21.41
CA LEU A 17 -13.01 3.03 20.30
C LEU A 17 -12.99 4.48 20.82
N GLN A 18 -12.03 5.27 20.36
CA GLN A 18 -11.89 6.69 20.71
C GLN A 18 -12.51 7.60 19.65
N GLN A 19 -12.37 7.24 18.39
CA GLN A 19 -12.85 8.05 17.28
C GLN A 19 -13.18 7.17 16.06
N GLU A 20 -14.22 7.56 15.34
CA GLU A 20 -14.58 7.00 14.05
C GLU A 20 -14.69 8.15 13.04
N LEU A 21 -14.02 7.99 11.90
CA LEU A 21 -14.02 8.94 10.80
C LEU A 21 -14.50 8.22 9.55
N PRO A 22 -15.62 8.67 8.96
CA PRO A 22 -16.07 8.12 7.69
C PRO A 22 -15.07 8.50 6.59
N LEU A 23 -14.85 7.60 5.65
CA LEU A 23 -14.09 7.93 4.45
C LEU A 23 -14.88 8.90 3.55
N PRO A 24 -14.18 9.72 2.74
CA PRO A 24 -14.83 10.66 1.82
C PRO A 24 -15.82 9.98 0.88
N GLN A 25 -16.82 10.74 0.44
CA GLN A 25 -17.89 10.22 -0.42
C GLN A 25 -17.34 9.56 -1.70
N ALA A 26 -16.27 10.09 -2.28
CA ALA A 26 -15.62 9.52 -3.46
C ALA A 26 -15.16 8.07 -3.29
N TRP A 27 -14.94 7.63 -2.04
CA TRP A 27 -14.52 6.26 -1.71
C TRP A 27 -15.69 5.36 -1.26
N ARG A 28 -16.88 5.90 -1.11
CA ARG A 28 -18.03 5.07 -0.71
C ARG A 28 -18.43 4.13 -1.85
N ALA A 29 -18.40 2.83 -1.55
CA ALA A 29 -18.78 1.80 -2.51
C ALA A 29 -20.29 1.86 -2.80
N THR A 30 -20.63 2.24 -4.02
CA THR A 30 -21.98 2.18 -4.59
C THR A 30 -21.89 1.58 -6.01
N PRO A 31 -22.98 1.15 -6.63
CA PRO A 31 -22.92 0.60 -7.99
C PRO A 31 -22.22 1.56 -8.97
N GLY A 32 -21.09 1.13 -9.52
CA GLY A 32 -20.28 1.89 -10.49
C GLY A 32 -19.50 3.08 -9.90
N GLN A 33 -19.42 3.22 -8.58
CA GLN A 33 -18.67 4.30 -7.92
C GLN A 33 -17.94 3.84 -6.66
N GLY A 34 -16.90 4.57 -6.30
CA GLY A 34 -16.13 4.38 -5.09
C GLY A 34 -15.18 3.19 -5.16
N LEU A 35 -14.91 2.61 -4.02
CA LEU A 35 -14.10 1.41 -3.90
C LEU A 35 -14.82 0.23 -4.57
N GLY A 36 -14.09 -0.56 -5.34
CA GLY A 36 -14.63 -1.74 -6.00
C GLY A 36 -15.09 -2.81 -5.00
N SER A 37 -15.85 -3.79 -5.50
CA SER A 37 -16.21 -4.95 -4.70
C SER A 37 -14.93 -5.72 -4.31
N ASN A 38 -14.73 -5.98 -3.03
CA ASN A 38 -13.52 -6.59 -2.48
C ASN A 38 -12.22 -5.87 -2.86
N LYS A 39 -12.28 -4.52 -2.99
CA LYS A 39 -11.16 -3.63 -3.31
C LYS A 39 -11.19 -2.43 -2.36
N GLY A 40 -11.02 -2.72 -1.07
CA GLY A 40 -11.04 -1.73 0.00
C GLY A 40 -9.80 -0.83 0.06
N PRO A 41 -9.70 0.00 1.11
CA PRO A 41 -8.43 0.60 1.49
C PRO A 41 -7.56 -0.49 2.12
N GLU A 42 -6.45 -0.81 1.50
CA GLU A 42 -5.54 -1.84 1.99
C GLU A 42 -4.31 -1.26 2.70
N SER A 43 -4.07 0.04 2.50
CA SER A 43 -2.85 0.67 3.02
C SER A 43 -3.16 1.79 3.99
N LEU A 44 -2.42 1.83 5.09
CA LEU A 44 -2.43 2.94 6.06
C LEU A 44 -1.02 3.18 6.59
N THR A 45 -0.43 4.31 6.25
CA THR A 45 0.92 4.68 6.69
C THR A 45 0.96 6.08 7.30
N ALA A 46 1.93 6.35 8.17
CA ALA A 46 2.14 7.65 8.80
C ALA A 46 3.22 8.46 8.04
N LEU A 47 2.87 9.67 7.63
CA LEU A 47 3.82 10.66 7.08
C LEU A 47 4.53 11.45 8.18
N GLY A 48 3.99 11.43 9.39
CA GLY A 48 4.49 12.09 10.58
C GLY A 48 3.48 11.98 11.72
N PRO A 49 3.74 12.59 12.89
CA PRO A 49 2.82 12.54 14.03
C PRO A 49 1.42 13.06 13.66
N GLY A 50 0.42 12.19 13.70
CA GLY A 50 -0.96 12.52 13.39
C GLY A 50 -1.28 12.78 11.91
N ASP A 51 -0.32 12.57 11.02
CA ASP A 51 -0.47 12.73 9.58
C ASP A 51 -0.48 11.33 8.92
N LEU A 52 -1.65 10.91 8.47
CA LEU A 52 -1.91 9.58 7.95
C LEU A 52 -2.20 9.62 6.45
N LEU A 53 -1.68 8.66 5.73
CA LEU A 53 -1.95 8.43 4.32
C LEU A 53 -2.61 7.06 4.16
N LEU A 54 -3.71 7.02 3.40
CA LEU A 54 -4.45 5.81 3.06
C LEU A 54 -4.40 5.62 1.56
N ALA A 55 -4.36 4.39 1.09
CA ALA A 55 -4.50 4.06 -0.33
C ALA A 55 -5.63 3.07 -0.57
N ALA A 56 -6.32 3.24 -1.69
CA ALA A 56 -7.18 2.20 -2.23
C ALA A 56 -6.31 1.04 -2.78
N GLU A 57 -6.84 -0.17 -2.81
CA GLU A 57 -6.15 -1.32 -3.43
C GLU A 57 -6.04 -1.16 -4.95
N ALA A 58 -7.07 -0.57 -5.56
CA ALA A 58 -7.20 -0.43 -7.02
C ALA A 58 -7.81 0.93 -7.39
N PRO A 59 -7.79 1.32 -8.67
CA PRO A 59 -8.52 2.49 -9.16
C PRO A 59 -10.00 2.43 -8.76
N LEU A 60 -10.59 3.59 -8.44
CA LEU A 60 -12.00 3.66 -8.08
C LEU A 60 -12.89 3.27 -9.27
N ALA A 61 -14.05 2.70 -8.99
CA ALA A 61 -14.95 2.15 -10.00
C ALA A 61 -15.44 3.18 -11.05
N GLN A 62 -15.55 4.46 -10.66
CA GLN A 62 -15.92 5.54 -11.58
C GLN A 62 -14.77 6.03 -12.47
N HIS A 63 -13.53 5.61 -12.19
CA HIS A 63 -12.37 6.06 -12.94
C HIS A 63 -12.14 5.21 -14.18
N GLN A 64 -11.71 5.86 -15.25
CA GLN A 64 -11.29 5.17 -16.46
C GLN A 64 -9.96 4.45 -16.27
N ALA A 65 -9.65 3.52 -17.15
CA ALA A 65 -8.34 2.88 -17.20
C ALA A 65 -7.22 3.94 -17.24
N GLY A 66 -6.21 3.79 -16.37
CA GLY A 66 -5.11 4.74 -16.26
C GLY A 66 -5.30 5.88 -15.25
N ALA A 67 -6.45 5.98 -14.59
CA ALA A 67 -6.69 7.02 -13.58
C ALA A 67 -5.84 6.88 -12.30
N GLY A 68 -5.15 5.77 -12.12
CA GLY A 68 -4.29 5.53 -10.97
C GLY A 68 -5.03 5.11 -9.70
N ILE A 69 -4.24 4.72 -8.71
CA ILE A 69 -4.70 4.31 -7.38
C ILE A 69 -4.84 5.55 -6.52
N SER A 70 -6.06 5.82 -6.06
CA SER A 70 -6.39 7.00 -5.27
C SER A 70 -5.80 6.92 -3.86
N LEU A 71 -5.23 8.06 -3.41
CA LEU A 71 -4.77 8.25 -2.04
C LEU A 71 -5.60 9.31 -1.32
N MET A 72 -5.78 9.08 -0.02
CA MET A 72 -6.40 10.02 0.90
C MET A 72 -5.44 10.31 2.06
N ARG A 73 -5.42 11.56 2.50
CA ARG A 73 -4.58 12.03 3.61
C ARG A 73 -5.42 12.66 4.69
N ARG A 74 -5.07 12.38 5.93
CA ARG A 74 -5.60 13.02 7.12
C ARG A 74 -4.46 13.63 7.92
N ARG A 75 -4.42 14.95 8.04
CA ARG A 75 -3.58 15.64 9.01
C ARG A 75 -4.28 15.67 10.37
N SER A 76 -3.50 15.83 11.44
CA SER A 76 -4.04 15.90 12.81
C SER A 76 -5.11 16.99 12.93
N GLY A 77 -6.31 16.60 13.36
CA GLY A 77 -7.45 17.53 13.51
C GLY A 77 -8.24 17.80 12.24
N ASP A 78 -7.72 17.43 11.05
CA ASP A 78 -8.37 17.69 9.78
C ASP A 78 -9.34 16.56 9.34
N GLU A 79 -10.18 16.90 8.36
CA GLU A 79 -10.92 15.91 7.57
C GLU A 79 -10.00 15.11 6.65
N ILE A 80 -10.45 13.94 6.24
CA ILE A 80 -9.76 13.13 5.24
C ILE A 80 -9.99 13.75 3.86
N ARG A 81 -8.91 14.07 3.15
CA ARG A 81 -8.94 14.71 1.82
C ARG A 81 -8.11 13.94 0.80
N SER A 82 -8.37 14.18 -0.48
CA SER A 82 -7.54 13.62 -1.57
C SER A 82 -6.08 14.04 -1.42
N ALA A 83 -5.18 13.08 -1.63
CA ALA A 83 -3.72 13.27 -1.63
C ALA A 83 -3.09 12.95 -2.98
N GLY A 84 -3.89 12.88 -4.05
CA GLY A 84 -3.42 12.51 -5.37
C GLY A 84 -3.60 11.03 -5.68
N ALA A 85 -2.81 10.52 -6.63
CA ALA A 85 -2.87 9.13 -7.04
C ALA A 85 -1.48 8.58 -7.39
N LEU A 86 -1.30 7.27 -7.24
CA LEU A 86 -0.17 6.53 -7.80
C LEU A 86 -0.59 5.92 -9.13
N ASP A 87 0.35 5.79 -10.05
CA ASP A 87 0.07 5.05 -11.28
C ASP A 87 -0.36 3.62 -10.97
N GLY A 88 -1.45 3.23 -11.59
CA GLY A 88 -1.99 1.89 -11.45
C GLY A 88 -1.09 0.82 -12.08
N GLY A 89 -0.24 1.17 -13.05
CA GLY A 89 0.52 0.23 -13.88
C GLY A 89 -0.41 -0.69 -14.67
N ASP A 90 0.14 -1.72 -15.23
CA ASP A 90 -0.64 -2.83 -15.80
C ASP A 90 -1.16 -3.70 -14.64
N ILE A 91 -2.17 -3.18 -13.95
CA ILE A 91 -2.86 -3.94 -12.93
C ILE A 91 -3.86 -4.80 -13.67
N GLY A 92 -3.49 -6.03 -13.99
CA GLY A 92 -4.44 -7.05 -14.39
C GLY A 92 -5.58 -7.14 -13.36
N ARG A 93 -6.73 -7.70 -13.72
CA ARG A 93 -7.97 -7.72 -12.92
C ARG A 93 -7.79 -8.23 -11.47
N HIS A 94 -6.72 -8.91 -11.18
CA HIS A 94 -6.41 -9.55 -9.90
C HIS A 94 -5.23 -8.93 -9.16
N ASN A 95 -4.68 -7.81 -9.66
CA ASN A 95 -3.57 -7.12 -9.04
C ASN A 95 -4.06 -5.96 -8.18
N GLY A 96 -3.36 -5.66 -7.09
CA GLY A 96 -3.67 -4.57 -6.20
C GLY A 96 -2.44 -4.02 -5.49
N LEU A 97 -2.58 -2.78 -5.02
CA LEU A 97 -1.68 -2.19 -4.04
C LEU A 97 -2.12 -2.68 -2.66
N THR A 98 -1.34 -3.56 -2.06
CA THR A 98 -1.71 -4.21 -0.79
C THR A 98 -1.15 -3.47 0.42
N GLU A 99 -0.05 -2.73 0.27
CA GLU A 99 0.48 -1.91 1.36
C GLU A 99 1.30 -0.73 0.85
N LEU A 100 1.34 0.34 1.64
CA LEU A 100 2.24 1.49 1.49
C LEU A 100 3.06 1.70 2.75
N LEU A 101 4.37 1.91 2.56
CA LEU A 101 5.27 2.35 3.60
C LEU A 101 5.79 3.75 3.25
N ALA A 102 5.47 4.73 4.08
CA ALA A 102 6.01 6.07 3.93
C ALA A 102 7.49 6.12 4.35
N LEU A 103 8.28 6.85 3.56
CA LEU A 103 9.65 7.24 3.86
C LEU A 103 9.71 8.76 4.03
N PRO A 104 9.22 9.31 5.17
CA PRO A 104 8.91 10.73 5.30
C PRO A 104 10.10 11.66 5.09
N THR A 105 11.30 11.25 5.53
CA THR A 105 12.54 12.01 5.36
C THR A 105 12.94 12.22 3.90
N ARG A 106 12.42 11.37 3.00
CA ARG A 106 12.67 11.41 1.56
C ARG A 106 11.47 11.88 0.76
N GLN A 107 10.32 12.12 1.40
CA GLN A 107 9.04 12.37 0.73
C GLN A 107 8.71 11.33 -0.34
N GLN A 108 8.92 10.08 0.01
CA GLN A 108 8.74 8.93 -0.87
C GLN A 108 7.82 7.90 -0.21
N LEU A 109 7.23 7.09 -1.06
CA LEU A 109 6.38 5.96 -0.69
C LEU A 109 6.94 4.69 -1.30
N LEU A 110 7.00 3.64 -0.52
CA LEU A 110 7.30 2.31 -1.00
C LEU A 110 5.99 1.52 -1.04
N GLY A 111 5.56 1.13 -2.23
CA GLY A 111 4.32 0.37 -2.44
C GLY A 111 4.58 -1.10 -2.68
N LEU A 112 3.86 -1.95 -1.98
CA LEU A 112 3.81 -3.39 -2.23
C LEU A 112 2.61 -3.69 -3.12
N ARG A 113 2.86 -4.37 -4.23
CA ARG A 113 1.82 -4.79 -5.18
C ARG A 113 1.90 -6.28 -5.39
N ARG A 114 0.75 -6.91 -5.35
CA ARG A 114 0.65 -8.33 -5.65
C ARG A 114 -0.49 -8.58 -6.63
N GLY A 115 -0.42 -9.72 -7.30
CA GLY A 115 -1.48 -10.18 -8.17
C GLY A 115 -1.42 -11.67 -8.40
N PHE A 116 -2.58 -12.18 -8.82
CA PHE A 116 -2.71 -13.56 -9.20
C PHE A 116 -3.63 -13.69 -10.42
N ALA A 117 -3.20 -14.45 -11.40
CA ALA A 117 -4.05 -14.89 -12.50
C ALA A 117 -3.97 -16.40 -12.61
N PRO A 118 -5.12 -17.10 -12.55
CA PRO A 118 -5.15 -18.54 -12.70
C PRO A 118 -4.50 -19.05 -14.00
N PRO A 119 -3.86 -20.20 -14.03
CA PRO A 119 -3.80 -21.15 -12.91
C PRO A 119 -2.70 -20.87 -11.88
N ASP A 120 -1.63 -20.15 -12.24
CA ASP A 120 -0.38 -20.07 -11.46
C ASP A 120 0.43 -18.79 -11.67
N GLN A 121 -0.14 -17.77 -12.32
CA GLN A 121 0.57 -16.53 -12.62
C GLN A 121 0.52 -15.59 -11.42
N TRP A 122 1.56 -15.62 -10.60
CA TRP A 122 1.75 -14.72 -9.49
C TRP A 122 2.58 -13.51 -9.88
N THR A 123 2.31 -12.38 -9.26
CA THR A 123 3.15 -11.19 -9.31
C THR A 123 3.32 -10.64 -7.90
N ALA A 124 4.52 -10.21 -7.57
CA ALA A 124 4.82 -9.48 -6.34
C ALA A 124 5.89 -8.45 -6.64
N ARG A 125 5.57 -7.18 -6.45
CA ARG A 125 6.46 -6.06 -6.79
C ARG A 125 6.54 -5.05 -5.68
N LEU A 126 7.74 -4.58 -5.43
CA LEU A 126 8.01 -3.44 -4.59
C LEU A 126 8.32 -2.24 -5.49
N GLN A 127 7.66 -1.10 -5.29
CA GLN A 127 7.82 0.07 -6.14
C GLN A 127 8.02 1.33 -5.30
N LEU A 128 8.99 2.15 -5.68
CA LEU A 128 9.27 3.43 -5.03
C LEU A 128 8.62 4.55 -5.82
N PHE A 129 7.87 5.41 -5.13
CA PHE A 129 7.19 6.57 -5.69
C PHE A 129 7.62 7.85 -4.98
N ALA A 130 7.55 8.99 -5.67
CA ALA A 130 7.48 10.27 -4.99
C ALA A 130 6.11 10.42 -4.29
N LEU A 131 6.05 11.22 -3.24
CA LEU A 131 4.76 11.55 -2.61
C LEU A 131 3.93 12.37 -3.61
N PRO A 132 2.70 11.93 -3.96
CA PRO A 132 1.88 12.65 -4.93
C PRO A 132 1.33 13.96 -4.36
N GLU A 133 0.97 14.86 -5.27
CA GLU A 133 0.29 16.11 -4.97
C GLU A 133 -1.20 16.02 -5.31
N PRO A 134 -2.08 16.62 -4.49
CA PRO A 134 -3.51 16.67 -4.78
C PRO A 134 -3.80 17.30 -6.14
N GLY A 135 -4.62 16.64 -6.96
CA GLY A 135 -5.01 17.14 -8.28
C GLY A 135 -3.95 16.96 -9.39
N GLY A 136 -2.78 16.43 -9.07
CA GLY A 136 -1.75 16.08 -10.05
C GLY A 136 -2.10 14.81 -10.84
N ALA A 137 -1.35 14.57 -11.92
CA ALA A 137 -1.38 13.30 -12.62
C ALA A 137 -0.91 12.15 -11.71
N PRO A 138 -1.36 10.90 -11.94
CA PRO A 138 -0.86 9.76 -11.19
C PRO A 138 0.68 9.64 -11.27
N VAL A 139 1.31 9.50 -10.11
CA VAL A 139 2.77 9.45 -9.98
C VAL A 139 3.27 8.09 -10.44
N GLN A 140 4.21 8.11 -11.40
CA GLN A 140 4.88 6.92 -11.90
C GLN A 140 5.91 6.39 -10.88
N PRO A 141 6.16 5.08 -10.83
CA PRO A 141 7.23 4.55 -10.00
C PRO A 141 8.60 5.06 -10.49
N ILE A 142 9.42 5.52 -9.53
CA ILE A 142 10.82 5.90 -9.77
C ILE A 142 11.66 4.68 -10.12
N ILE A 143 11.42 3.58 -9.39
CA ILE A 143 12.08 2.29 -9.57
C ILE A 143 11.16 1.19 -9.04
N GLY A 144 11.29 -0.03 -9.54
CA GLY A 144 10.58 -1.21 -9.08
C GLY A 144 11.48 -2.44 -9.00
N TRP A 145 11.12 -3.36 -8.13
CA TRP A 145 11.77 -4.64 -7.93
C TRP A 145 10.73 -5.75 -8.03
N ASP A 146 11.01 -6.76 -8.82
CA ASP A 146 10.23 -8.00 -8.83
C ASP A 146 10.73 -8.88 -7.67
N LEU A 147 9.82 -9.18 -6.74
CA LEU A 147 10.15 -9.93 -5.55
C LEU A 147 10.26 -11.42 -5.82
N LEU A 148 9.55 -11.94 -6.82
CA LEU A 148 9.64 -13.34 -7.21
C LEU A 148 10.98 -13.61 -7.92
N GLU A 149 11.41 -12.71 -8.80
CA GLU A 149 12.75 -12.77 -9.40
C GLU A 149 13.87 -12.61 -8.35
N ALA A 150 13.58 -11.87 -7.27
CA ALA A 150 14.50 -11.75 -6.14
C ALA A 150 14.54 -12.99 -5.22
N GLY A 151 13.71 -14.02 -5.51
CA GLY A 151 13.70 -15.31 -4.83
C GLY A 151 12.65 -15.46 -3.74
N LEU A 152 11.69 -14.54 -3.62
CA LEU A 152 10.55 -14.76 -2.73
C LEU A 152 9.61 -15.82 -3.33
N PRO A 153 9.01 -16.68 -2.50
CA PRO A 153 8.01 -17.63 -2.99
C PRO A 153 6.78 -16.91 -3.57
N PRO A 154 6.15 -17.49 -4.60
CA PRO A 154 4.88 -16.99 -5.10
C PRO A 154 3.80 -17.17 -4.03
N ASP A 155 3.29 -16.06 -3.49
CA ASP A 155 2.27 -16.06 -2.47
C ASP A 155 1.57 -14.69 -2.39
N ASN A 156 0.60 -14.57 -1.49
CA ASN A 156 -0.22 -13.39 -1.27
C ASN A 156 0.50 -12.37 -0.36
N TRP A 157 1.46 -11.63 -0.89
CA TRP A 157 2.24 -10.63 -0.17
C TRP A 157 1.39 -9.38 0.14
N GLU A 158 1.15 -9.11 1.42
CA GLU A 158 0.18 -8.08 1.85
C GLU A 158 0.71 -7.07 2.85
N ALA A 159 1.87 -7.30 3.45
CA ALA A 159 2.39 -6.38 4.46
C ALA A 159 3.84 -6.01 4.20
N ILE A 160 4.18 -4.74 4.51
CA ILE A 160 5.55 -4.22 4.50
C ILE A 160 5.75 -3.27 5.68
N ALA A 161 6.88 -3.40 6.37
CA ALA A 161 7.29 -2.51 7.44
C ALA A 161 8.80 -2.26 7.42
N LEU A 162 9.25 -1.18 8.07
CA LEU A 162 10.66 -1.02 8.40
C LEU A 162 11.03 -2.03 9.46
N GLY A 163 12.07 -2.80 9.18
CA GLY A 163 12.67 -3.72 10.12
C GLY A 163 13.84 -3.11 10.89
N PRO A 164 14.59 -3.94 11.64
CA PRO A 164 15.77 -3.52 12.38
C PRO A 164 16.81 -2.83 11.50
N VAL A 165 17.52 -1.88 12.10
CA VAL A 165 18.68 -1.25 11.47
C VAL A 165 19.89 -2.17 11.64
N LEU A 166 20.58 -2.44 10.55
CA LEU A 166 21.81 -3.22 10.56
C LEU A 166 22.96 -2.42 11.18
N SER A 167 24.02 -3.10 11.60
CA SER A 167 25.21 -2.48 12.22
C SER A 167 25.92 -1.45 11.31
N ASP A 168 25.69 -1.53 10.01
CA ASP A 168 26.22 -0.58 9.01
C ASP A 168 25.23 0.57 8.66
N GLY A 169 24.13 0.71 9.41
CA GLY A 169 23.16 1.78 9.28
C GLY A 169 22.08 1.54 8.22
N ARG A 170 22.09 0.42 7.50
CA ARG A 170 21.03 0.10 6.54
C ARG A 170 19.75 -0.33 7.26
N HIS A 171 18.63 0.19 6.84
CA HIS A 171 17.32 -0.31 7.27
C HIS A 171 16.99 -1.60 6.53
N THR A 172 16.45 -2.57 7.24
CA THR A 172 15.81 -3.74 6.63
C THR A 172 14.34 -3.46 6.34
N LEU A 173 13.75 -4.27 5.49
CA LEU A 173 12.30 -4.31 5.26
C LEU A 173 11.79 -5.67 5.73
N VAL A 174 10.67 -5.68 6.43
CA VAL A 174 9.94 -6.89 6.78
C VAL A 174 8.71 -6.96 5.90
N LEU A 175 8.54 -8.07 5.21
CA LEU A 175 7.38 -8.39 4.42
C LEU A 175 6.65 -9.58 5.02
N ALA A 176 5.31 -9.61 4.88
CA ALA A 176 4.53 -10.77 5.27
C ALA A 176 3.48 -11.09 4.19
N SER A 177 3.16 -12.38 4.07
CA SER A 177 2.06 -12.88 3.25
C SER A 177 0.92 -13.39 4.12
N ASP A 178 -0.28 -13.48 3.53
CA ASP A 178 -1.48 -14.07 4.12
C ASP A 178 -1.89 -15.32 3.33
N ASP A 179 -2.15 -16.41 4.02
CA ASP A 179 -2.56 -17.69 3.41
C ASP A 179 -4.03 -17.71 2.94
N ASN A 180 -4.81 -16.66 3.19
CA ASN A 180 -6.24 -16.59 2.84
C ASN A 180 -7.05 -17.83 3.29
N PHE A 181 -6.62 -18.53 4.34
CA PHE A 181 -7.15 -19.85 4.72
C PHE A 181 -7.09 -20.88 3.58
N ASN A 182 -6.19 -20.71 2.62
CA ASN A 182 -5.96 -21.59 1.49
C ASN A 182 -4.79 -22.54 1.80
N PRO A 183 -4.99 -23.88 1.81
CA PRO A 183 -3.92 -24.82 2.15
C PRO A 183 -2.74 -24.83 1.17
N LEU A 184 -2.87 -24.18 0.02
CA LEU A 184 -1.79 -24.01 -0.96
C LEU A 184 -0.98 -22.73 -0.78
N GLN A 185 -1.36 -21.88 0.16
CA GLN A 185 -0.67 -20.63 0.51
C GLN A 185 -0.05 -20.74 1.91
N SER A 186 0.83 -19.82 2.25
CA SER A 186 1.55 -19.84 3.53
C SER A 186 1.68 -18.44 4.12
N ASN A 187 1.71 -18.34 5.43
CA ASN A 187 2.04 -17.10 6.13
C ASN A 187 3.56 -16.97 6.25
N TRP A 188 4.17 -16.32 5.28
CA TRP A 188 5.60 -16.02 5.28
C TRP A 188 5.90 -14.73 6.05
N ILE A 189 7.03 -14.72 6.73
CA ILE A 189 7.67 -13.49 7.21
C ILE A 189 9.08 -13.48 6.65
N VAL A 190 9.40 -12.46 5.86
CA VAL A 190 10.70 -12.32 5.20
C VAL A 190 11.34 -10.99 5.57
N VAL A 191 12.65 -11.02 5.85
CA VAL A 191 13.42 -9.81 6.11
C VAL A 191 14.36 -9.57 4.93
N LEU A 192 14.16 -8.45 4.25
CA LEU A 192 15.01 -8.01 3.15
C LEU A 192 16.05 -7.01 3.63
N SER A 193 17.26 -7.15 3.14
CA SER A 193 18.34 -6.20 3.37
C SER A 193 18.76 -5.58 2.03
N PRO A 194 18.76 -4.26 1.87
CA PRO A 194 19.25 -3.64 0.64
C PRO A 194 20.74 -3.97 0.45
N ARG A 195 21.13 -4.25 -0.79
CA ARG A 195 22.56 -4.46 -1.11
C ARG A 195 23.34 -3.18 -0.82
N ARG A 196 24.58 -3.31 -0.37
CA ARG A 196 25.53 -2.18 -0.39
C ARG A 196 25.73 -1.78 -1.85
N THR A 197 25.43 -0.56 -2.21
CA THR A 197 26.05 0.04 -3.39
C THR A 197 27.51 0.24 -3.06
N THR A 198 28.40 -0.47 -3.71
CA THR A 198 29.81 -0.04 -3.77
C THR A 198 29.76 1.37 -4.33
N ALA A 199 30.21 2.36 -3.56
CA ALA A 199 30.36 3.71 -4.07
C ALA A 199 31.17 3.59 -5.36
N CYS A 200 30.69 4.20 -6.45
CA CYS A 200 31.54 4.43 -7.60
C CYS A 200 32.70 5.26 -7.06
N THR A 201 33.87 4.65 -6.99
CA THR A 201 35.11 5.40 -6.84
C THR A 201 35.32 6.09 -8.16
N ASP A 202 35.02 7.40 -8.21
CA ASP A 202 35.47 8.31 -9.27
C ASP A 202 36.99 8.33 -9.38
#